data_3a091f283a4cec8421f0e44700aa9d7d
#
_entry.id   3a091f283a4cec8421f0e44700aa9d7d
#
_cell.length_a   1.000
_cell.length_b   1.000
_cell.length_c   1.000
_cell.angle_alpha   90.00
_cell.angle_beta   90.00
_cell.angle_gamma   90.00
#
_symmetry.space_group_name_H-M   'P 1'
#
loop_
_entity.id
_entity.type
_entity.pdbx_description
1 polymer ?
#
loop_
_entity_poly.entity_id
_entity_poly.type
_entity_poly.pdbx_seq_one_letter_code
_entity_poly.pdbx_strand_id
1 'polypeptide(L)'
;MLPRLSKIKKEKNIKIDMRNLRKDEIEVRVASTQNNVAQLLLYKTARTDAAILDETFGQFNWQCSYSEIKGNLFCTISVRDPNTNEWVSKSDCGAESNIEKEKGEASDAFKRAGFKWGVGRELYDTPRIKIPIEESDMYNGRFCQTFSLKDIQISPDHKITSLTIQDRRGNVRYTYNAQKPQQYQPQLIQENSQDNTERFDFSQPIRVAATAQPKIKTRYTNDEFIKRMSEEKQKYLNDYNALNKLKRFYDWWISPDAKDPNKSRIEAMNYFDFEKRIADWLSK
;
A
#
# COMPACT_ATOMS: atom_id res chain seq x y z
N MET A 1 -33.68 -22.52 -58.89
CA MET A 1 -34.30 -22.04 -57.65
C MET A 1 -33.24 -21.99 -56.57
N LEU A 2 -32.64 -20.80 -56.32
CA LEU A 2 -31.55 -20.61 -55.37
C LEU A 2 -32.11 -20.52 -53.95
N PRO A 3 -31.52 -21.16 -52.95
CA PRO A 3 -32.00 -21.06 -51.57
C PRO A 3 -31.77 -19.66 -51.02
N ARG A 4 -32.80 -19.10 -50.40
CA ARG A 4 -32.81 -17.84 -49.66
C ARG A 4 -31.70 -17.85 -48.59
N LEU A 5 -30.76 -16.91 -48.73
CA LEU A 5 -29.83 -16.56 -47.67
C LEU A 5 -30.64 -16.24 -46.39
N SER A 6 -30.53 -17.10 -45.39
CA SER A 6 -31.07 -16.88 -44.05
C SER A 6 -30.46 -15.62 -43.48
N LYS A 7 -31.32 -14.72 -42.96
CA LYS A 7 -30.94 -13.51 -42.22
C LYS A 7 -29.99 -13.90 -41.10
N ILE A 8 -28.74 -13.53 -41.25
CA ILE A 8 -27.77 -13.56 -40.11
C ILE A 8 -28.35 -12.65 -39.05
N LYS A 9 -28.91 -13.22 -37.97
CA LYS A 9 -29.24 -12.50 -36.77
C LYS A 9 -27.91 -11.90 -36.30
N LYS A 10 -27.78 -10.57 -36.27
CA LYS A 10 -26.72 -9.87 -35.54
C LYS A 10 -26.81 -10.33 -34.09
N GLU A 11 -25.95 -11.24 -33.67
CA GLU A 11 -25.79 -11.61 -32.29
C GLU A 11 -25.44 -10.34 -31.51
N LYS A 12 -26.24 -10.03 -30.52
CA LYS A 12 -26.01 -8.91 -29.61
C LYS A 12 -24.79 -9.27 -28.80
N ASN A 13 -23.64 -8.64 -29.06
CA ASN A 13 -22.46 -8.76 -28.19
C ASN A 13 -22.85 -8.40 -26.74
N ILE A 14 -22.80 -9.38 -25.87
CA ILE A 14 -23.06 -9.21 -24.43
C ILE A 14 -21.83 -8.52 -23.84
N LYS A 15 -21.99 -7.25 -23.47
CA LYS A 15 -20.97 -6.51 -22.70
C LYS A 15 -21.14 -6.88 -21.23
N ILE A 16 -20.12 -7.46 -20.63
CA ILE A 16 -20.07 -7.72 -19.19
C ILE A 16 -19.41 -6.54 -18.52
N ASP A 17 -20.07 -6.00 -17.51
CA ASP A 17 -19.54 -4.93 -16.67
C ASP A 17 -19.63 -5.35 -15.20
N MET A 18 -18.55 -5.16 -14.44
CA MET A 18 -18.52 -5.45 -13.02
C MET A 18 -19.24 -4.33 -12.28
N ARG A 19 -20.09 -4.66 -11.30
CA ARG A 19 -20.67 -3.64 -10.45
C ARG A 19 -19.62 -2.99 -9.56
N ASN A 20 -19.89 -1.79 -9.13
CA ASN A 20 -19.12 -1.13 -8.07
C ASN A 20 -19.26 -1.91 -6.73
N LEU A 21 -18.27 -1.75 -5.86
CA LEU A 21 -18.34 -2.22 -4.48
C LEU A 21 -19.45 -1.49 -3.73
N ARG A 22 -20.13 -2.22 -2.86
CA ARG A 22 -21.05 -1.64 -1.89
C ARG A 22 -20.27 -1.12 -0.69
N LYS A 23 -20.85 -0.19 0.04
CA LYS A 23 -20.24 0.41 1.23
C LYS A 23 -19.78 -0.63 2.26
N ASP A 24 -20.59 -1.65 2.51
CA ASP A 24 -20.34 -2.75 3.46
C ASP A 24 -19.30 -3.77 2.99
N GLU A 25 -18.89 -3.70 1.72
CA GLU A 25 -17.82 -4.51 1.12
C GLU A 25 -16.45 -3.82 1.19
N ILE A 26 -16.39 -2.57 1.67
CA ILE A 26 -15.18 -1.78 1.76
C ILE A 26 -14.80 -1.57 3.22
N GLU A 27 -13.61 -1.96 3.57
CA GLU A 27 -13.04 -1.78 4.90
C GLU A 27 -11.96 -0.68 4.88
N VAL A 28 -11.77 -0.03 6.04
CA VAL A 28 -10.73 0.99 6.22
C VAL A 28 -9.63 0.42 7.10
N ARG A 29 -8.39 0.48 6.63
CA ARG A 29 -7.22 0.00 7.36
C ARG A 29 -6.20 1.11 7.55
N VAL A 30 -5.59 1.17 8.72
CA VAL A 30 -4.41 2.01 8.97
C VAL A 30 -3.20 1.31 8.34
N ALA A 31 -2.61 1.96 7.35
CA ALA A 31 -1.43 1.44 6.64
C ALA A 31 -0.13 1.83 7.36
N SER A 32 -0.07 3.05 7.87
CA SER A 32 1.08 3.54 8.64
C SER A 32 0.68 4.71 9.53
N THR A 33 1.48 4.93 10.58
CA THR A 33 1.38 6.09 11.47
C THR A 33 2.76 6.71 11.55
N GLN A 34 2.95 7.89 10.95
CA GLN A 34 4.22 8.61 10.93
C GLN A 34 3.98 10.11 11.03
N ASN A 35 4.85 10.83 11.72
CA ASN A 35 4.81 12.29 11.83
C ASN A 35 3.43 12.83 12.26
N ASN A 36 2.82 12.23 13.28
CA ASN A 36 1.48 12.56 13.77
C ASN A 36 0.35 12.44 12.72
N VAL A 37 0.55 11.64 11.68
CA VAL A 37 -0.45 11.36 10.65
C VAL A 37 -0.68 9.86 10.52
N ALA A 38 -1.93 9.44 10.54
CA ALA A 38 -2.36 8.11 10.15
C ALA A 38 -2.69 8.11 8.64
N GLN A 39 -2.01 7.26 7.88
CA GLN A 39 -2.35 7.00 6.50
C GLN A 39 -3.31 5.81 6.44
N LEU A 40 -4.45 6.02 5.79
CA LEU A 40 -5.47 4.98 5.64
C LEU A 40 -5.51 4.45 4.23
N LEU A 41 -5.93 3.19 4.12
CA LEU A 41 -6.23 2.52 2.85
C LEU A 41 -7.64 1.95 2.91
N LEU A 42 -8.33 2.03 1.78
CA LEU A 42 -9.55 1.27 1.54
C LEU A 42 -9.17 -0.10 0.97
N TYR A 43 -9.83 -1.15 1.43
CA TYR A 43 -9.57 -2.48 0.92
C TYR A 43 -10.84 -3.33 0.91
N LYS A 44 -10.82 -4.42 0.18
CA LYS A 44 -11.86 -5.43 0.10
C LYS A 44 -11.29 -6.81 0.43
N THR A 45 -12.15 -7.71 0.83
CA THR A 45 -11.75 -9.11 1.08
C THR A 45 -11.80 -9.94 -0.21
N ALA A 46 -11.06 -11.05 -0.24
CA ALA A 46 -11.17 -12.01 -1.34
C ALA A 46 -12.58 -12.65 -1.45
N ARG A 47 -13.35 -12.68 -0.34
CA ARG A 47 -14.74 -13.15 -0.36
C ARG A 47 -15.65 -12.22 -1.13
N THR A 48 -15.42 -10.92 -1.02
CA THR A 48 -16.12 -9.91 -1.82
C THR A 48 -15.86 -10.11 -3.32
N ASP A 49 -14.61 -10.40 -3.69
CA ASP A 49 -14.26 -10.67 -5.08
C ASP A 49 -14.98 -11.92 -5.61
N ALA A 50 -14.98 -13.00 -4.85
CA ALA A 50 -15.67 -14.22 -5.23
C ALA A 50 -17.19 -13.99 -5.39
N ALA A 51 -17.81 -13.25 -4.46
CA ALA A 51 -19.24 -12.92 -4.55
C ALA A 51 -19.56 -12.09 -5.81
N ILE A 52 -18.72 -11.12 -6.18
CA ILE A 52 -18.92 -10.32 -7.39
C ILE A 52 -18.72 -11.17 -8.66
N LEU A 53 -17.77 -12.10 -8.67
CA LEU A 53 -17.60 -13.05 -9.77
C LEU A 53 -18.80 -13.97 -9.91
N ASP A 54 -19.34 -14.47 -8.78
CA ASP A 54 -20.56 -15.28 -8.76
C ASP A 54 -21.78 -14.50 -9.27
N GLU A 55 -21.95 -13.25 -8.82
CA GLU A 55 -23.05 -12.37 -9.26
C GLU A 55 -22.96 -12.04 -10.76
N THR A 56 -21.74 -11.85 -11.28
CA THR A 56 -21.53 -11.38 -12.65
C THR A 56 -21.55 -12.51 -13.67
N PHE A 57 -20.90 -13.63 -13.38
CA PHE A 57 -20.72 -14.73 -14.33
C PHE A 57 -21.56 -15.97 -13.98
N GLY A 58 -22.04 -16.08 -12.74
CA GLY A 58 -22.62 -17.31 -12.19
C GLY A 58 -21.55 -18.29 -11.73
N GLN A 59 -21.84 -19.03 -10.67
CA GLN A 59 -20.91 -19.91 -9.96
C GLN A 59 -20.20 -20.97 -10.83
N PHE A 60 -20.79 -21.37 -11.94
CA PHE A 60 -20.25 -22.41 -12.84
C PHE A 60 -19.49 -21.85 -14.07
N ASN A 61 -19.48 -20.52 -14.24
CA ASN A 61 -18.87 -19.88 -15.39
C ASN A 61 -17.58 -19.15 -15.08
N TRP A 62 -17.03 -19.34 -13.89
CA TRP A 62 -15.68 -18.91 -13.56
C TRP A 62 -14.99 -19.97 -12.69
N GLN A 63 -13.69 -19.96 -12.71
CA GLN A 63 -12.82 -20.83 -11.90
C GLN A 63 -11.52 -20.13 -11.60
N CYS A 64 -10.83 -20.55 -10.53
CA CYS A 64 -9.47 -20.08 -10.23
C CYS A 64 -8.53 -21.25 -10.01
N SER A 65 -7.25 -21.03 -10.37
CA SER A 65 -6.15 -21.94 -10.10
C SER A 65 -4.95 -21.17 -9.62
N TYR A 66 -4.07 -21.84 -8.90
CA TYR A 66 -2.83 -21.27 -8.38
C TYR A 66 -1.64 -22.00 -8.97
N SER A 67 -0.57 -21.25 -9.26
CA SER A 67 0.69 -21.80 -9.73
C SER A 67 1.85 -20.99 -9.15
N GLU A 68 2.93 -21.69 -8.83
CA GLU A 68 4.17 -21.02 -8.41
C GLU A 68 5.04 -20.76 -9.64
N ILE A 69 5.46 -19.51 -9.81
CA ILE A 69 6.36 -19.08 -10.89
C ILE A 69 7.49 -18.25 -10.27
N LYS A 70 8.72 -18.74 -10.35
CA LYS A 70 9.93 -18.09 -9.79
C LYS A 70 9.78 -17.74 -8.30
N GLY A 71 9.22 -18.64 -7.51
CA GLY A 71 9.03 -18.45 -6.07
C GLY A 71 7.89 -17.47 -5.69
N ASN A 72 7.04 -17.07 -6.64
CA ASN A 72 5.87 -16.24 -6.38
C ASN A 72 4.60 -17.01 -6.71
N LEU A 73 3.58 -16.87 -5.88
CA LEU A 73 2.28 -17.50 -6.09
C LEU A 73 1.42 -16.66 -7.03
N PHE A 74 1.06 -17.24 -8.16
CA PHE A 74 0.13 -16.64 -9.13
C PHE A 74 -1.26 -17.24 -8.96
N CYS A 75 -2.28 -16.38 -8.99
CA CYS A 75 -3.66 -16.80 -9.17
C CYS A 75 -4.10 -16.51 -10.60
N THR A 76 -4.69 -17.50 -11.24
CA THR A 76 -5.34 -17.36 -12.54
C THR A 76 -6.85 -17.47 -12.37
N ILE A 77 -7.59 -16.41 -12.70
CA ILE A 77 -9.06 -16.44 -12.79
C ILE A 77 -9.43 -16.61 -14.26
N SER A 78 -10.17 -17.65 -14.55
CA SER A 78 -10.70 -17.95 -15.88
C SER A 78 -12.21 -17.76 -15.86
N VAL A 79 -12.75 -17.11 -16.89
CA VAL A 79 -14.16 -16.82 -17.06
C VAL A 79 -14.60 -17.32 -18.43
N ARG A 80 -15.80 -17.86 -18.52
CA ARG A 80 -16.40 -18.30 -19.76
C ARG A 80 -17.01 -17.11 -20.50
N ASP A 81 -16.49 -16.79 -21.68
CA ASP A 81 -17.04 -15.72 -22.52
C ASP A 81 -18.45 -16.11 -23.01
N PRO A 82 -19.50 -15.34 -22.67
CA PRO A 82 -20.86 -15.67 -23.06
C PRO A 82 -21.12 -15.54 -24.59
N ASN A 83 -20.23 -14.87 -25.33
CA ASN A 83 -20.38 -14.68 -26.75
C ASN A 83 -19.73 -15.82 -27.54
N THR A 84 -18.54 -16.28 -27.13
CA THR A 84 -17.77 -17.32 -27.81
C THR A 84 -17.85 -18.68 -27.14
N ASN A 85 -18.29 -18.71 -25.87
CA ASN A 85 -18.29 -19.90 -25.02
C ASN A 85 -16.88 -20.46 -24.71
N GLU A 86 -15.85 -19.68 -24.94
CA GLU A 86 -14.45 -20.01 -24.67
C GLU A 86 -14.03 -19.55 -23.26
N TRP A 87 -13.03 -20.21 -22.69
CA TRP A 87 -12.42 -19.78 -21.45
C TRP A 87 -11.37 -18.71 -21.69
N VAL A 88 -11.54 -17.53 -21.10
CA VAL A 88 -10.58 -16.44 -21.09
C VAL A 88 -9.94 -16.36 -19.72
N SER A 89 -8.62 -16.28 -19.64
CA SER A 89 -7.86 -16.33 -18.39
C SER A 89 -7.04 -15.07 -18.17
N LYS A 90 -7.00 -14.59 -16.92
CA LYS A 90 -6.13 -13.49 -16.48
C LYS A 90 -5.45 -13.88 -15.18
N SER A 91 -4.13 -13.65 -15.09
CA SER A 91 -3.31 -14.07 -13.95
C SER A 91 -2.61 -12.86 -13.30
N ASP A 92 -2.41 -12.91 -12.00
CA ASP A 92 -1.54 -11.98 -11.27
C ASP A 92 -0.89 -12.68 -10.07
N CYS A 93 0.24 -12.13 -9.60
CA CYS A 93 0.95 -12.65 -8.44
C CYS A 93 0.53 -11.95 -7.15
N GLY A 94 0.57 -12.69 -6.03
CA GLY A 94 0.39 -12.16 -4.70
C GLY A 94 1.69 -11.69 -4.07
N ALA A 95 1.56 -10.96 -2.98
CA ALA A 95 2.65 -10.65 -2.07
C ALA A 95 2.40 -11.31 -0.72
N GLU A 96 3.46 -11.84 -0.09
CA GLU A 96 3.38 -12.41 1.26
C GLU A 96 2.86 -11.38 2.27
N SER A 97 2.00 -11.83 3.19
CA SER A 97 1.58 -11.04 4.33
C SER A 97 2.51 -11.24 5.53
N ASN A 98 2.54 -10.26 6.46
CA ASN A 98 3.42 -10.34 7.63
C ASN A 98 2.95 -11.35 8.70
N ILE A 99 1.68 -11.78 8.69
CA ILE A 99 1.08 -12.58 9.77
C ILE A 99 0.80 -14.02 9.32
N GLU A 100 0.08 -14.20 8.22
CA GLU A 100 -0.25 -15.51 7.64
C GLU A 100 0.25 -15.53 6.20
N LYS A 101 1.53 -15.84 6.01
CA LYS A 101 2.24 -15.64 4.74
C LYS A 101 1.54 -16.29 3.56
N GLU A 102 1.35 -17.59 3.60
CA GLU A 102 0.78 -18.39 2.49
C GLU A 102 -0.68 -18.01 2.19
N LYS A 103 -1.51 -17.91 3.24
CA LYS A 103 -2.91 -17.50 3.09
C LYS A 103 -3.04 -16.05 2.63
N GLY A 104 -2.16 -15.17 3.12
CA GLY A 104 -2.10 -13.78 2.72
C GLY A 104 -1.72 -13.63 1.27
N GLU A 105 -0.68 -14.36 0.81
CA GLU A 105 -0.22 -14.37 -0.57
C GLU A 105 -1.30 -14.89 -1.54
N ALA A 106 -1.93 -16.02 -1.21
CA ALA A 106 -3.01 -16.57 -2.02
C ALA A 106 -4.21 -15.62 -2.14
N SER A 107 -4.62 -15.00 -1.02
CA SER A 107 -5.69 -14.00 -0.99
C SER A 107 -5.32 -12.74 -1.78
N ASP A 108 -4.08 -12.30 -1.72
CA ASP A 108 -3.61 -11.14 -2.48
C ASP A 108 -3.54 -11.45 -3.98
N ALA A 109 -2.98 -12.59 -4.38
CA ALA A 109 -2.95 -13.06 -5.75
C ALA A 109 -4.36 -13.12 -6.37
N PHE A 110 -5.35 -13.65 -5.63
CA PHE A 110 -6.74 -13.71 -6.07
C PHE A 110 -7.34 -12.31 -6.28
N LYS A 111 -7.18 -11.40 -5.33
CA LYS A 111 -7.69 -10.03 -5.44
C LYS A 111 -7.04 -9.26 -6.60
N ARG A 112 -5.75 -9.48 -6.85
CA ARG A 112 -5.03 -8.86 -7.97
C ARG A 112 -5.47 -9.44 -9.32
N ALA A 113 -5.71 -10.74 -9.40
CA ALA A 113 -6.30 -11.36 -10.60
C ALA A 113 -7.73 -10.84 -10.83
N GLY A 114 -8.55 -10.70 -9.77
CA GLY A 114 -9.89 -10.10 -9.80
C GLY A 114 -9.91 -8.66 -10.31
N PHE A 115 -8.93 -7.84 -9.90
CA PHE A 115 -8.74 -6.49 -10.43
C PHE A 115 -8.60 -6.46 -11.96
N LYS A 116 -7.92 -7.44 -12.56
CA LYS A 116 -7.79 -7.53 -14.03
C LYS A 116 -9.13 -7.81 -14.73
N TRP A 117 -10.08 -8.40 -14.02
CA TRP A 117 -11.45 -8.59 -14.47
C TRP A 117 -12.35 -7.38 -14.23
N GLY A 118 -11.92 -6.40 -13.45
CA GLY A 118 -12.68 -5.20 -13.13
C GLY A 118 -13.15 -5.10 -11.68
N VAL A 119 -12.95 -6.14 -10.87
CA VAL A 119 -13.45 -6.19 -9.49
C VAL A 119 -12.71 -5.18 -8.60
N GLY A 120 -13.43 -4.20 -8.07
CA GLY A 120 -12.92 -3.24 -7.09
C GLY A 120 -11.85 -2.28 -7.63
N ARG A 121 -11.88 -1.96 -8.92
CA ARG A 121 -10.94 -1.01 -9.55
C ARG A 121 -11.00 0.37 -8.93
N GLU A 122 -12.14 0.79 -8.45
CA GLU A 122 -12.38 2.07 -7.79
C GLU A 122 -11.47 2.30 -6.57
N LEU A 123 -11.03 1.23 -5.89
CA LEU A 123 -10.14 1.36 -4.73
C LEU A 123 -8.70 1.76 -5.11
N TYR A 124 -8.29 1.55 -6.35
CA TYR A 124 -6.94 1.88 -6.81
C TYR A 124 -6.78 3.36 -7.17
N ASP A 125 -7.90 4.02 -7.51
CA ASP A 125 -7.93 5.46 -7.78
C ASP A 125 -8.34 6.30 -6.56
N THR A 126 -8.33 5.69 -5.37
CA THR A 126 -8.66 6.36 -4.11
C THR A 126 -7.66 7.48 -3.82
N PRO A 127 -8.11 8.68 -3.43
CA PRO A 127 -7.21 9.74 -2.98
C PRO A 127 -6.40 9.27 -1.76
N ARG A 128 -5.20 9.82 -1.59
CA ARG A 128 -4.38 9.53 -0.40
C ARG A 128 -5.09 10.03 0.85
N ILE A 129 -5.54 9.13 1.69
CA ILE A 129 -6.27 9.43 2.92
C ILE A 129 -5.25 9.61 4.04
N LYS A 130 -5.11 10.85 4.51
CA LYS A 130 -4.24 11.21 5.62
C LYS A 130 -5.08 11.88 6.71
N ILE A 131 -4.98 11.38 7.93
CA ILE A 131 -5.73 11.87 9.09
C ILE A 131 -4.74 12.28 10.18
N PRO A 132 -4.80 13.51 10.69
CA PRO A 132 -4.01 13.90 11.86
C PRO A 132 -4.33 12.99 13.05
N ILE A 133 -3.29 12.56 13.76
CA ILE A 133 -3.43 11.76 14.99
C ILE A 133 -3.71 12.73 16.14
N GLU A 134 -4.79 12.47 16.87
CA GLU A 134 -5.18 13.20 18.06
C GLU A 134 -4.76 12.44 19.33
N GLU A 135 -4.69 13.12 20.47
CA GLU A 135 -4.41 12.45 21.76
C GLU A 135 -5.42 11.35 22.06
N SER A 136 -6.69 11.55 21.66
CA SER A 136 -7.77 10.57 21.80
C SER A 136 -7.59 9.29 20.99
N ASP A 137 -6.69 9.29 20.01
CA ASP A 137 -6.34 8.13 19.19
C ASP A 137 -5.25 7.26 19.83
N MET A 138 -4.65 7.78 20.90
CA MET A 138 -3.54 7.13 21.60
C MET A 138 -4.02 6.48 22.90
N TYR A 139 -3.45 5.32 23.23
CA TYR A 139 -3.60 4.67 24.52
C TYR A 139 -2.25 4.11 24.96
N ASN A 140 -1.78 4.53 26.14
CA ASN A 140 -0.45 4.16 26.66
C ASN A 140 0.69 4.39 25.64
N GLY A 141 0.67 5.53 24.94
CA GLY A 141 1.67 5.89 23.93
C GLY A 141 1.59 5.09 22.62
N ARG A 142 0.55 4.26 22.44
CA ARG A 142 0.34 3.48 21.22
C ARG A 142 -0.90 3.96 20.49
N PHE A 143 -0.81 4.01 19.17
CA PHE A 143 -1.98 4.27 18.33
C PHE A 143 -2.97 3.09 18.42
N CYS A 144 -4.21 3.38 18.79
CA CYS A 144 -5.25 2.35 19.00
C CYS A 144 -6.59 2.68 18.32
N GLN A 145 -6.62 3.72 17.47
CA GLN A 145 -7.85 4.11 16.79
C GLN A 145 -8.15 3.19 15.60
N THR A 146 -9.43 2.96 15.39
CA THR A 146 -9.96 2.29 14.20
C THR A 146 -10.88 3.23 13.45
N PHE A 147 -10.95 3.05 12.13
CA PHE A 147 -11.75 3.87 11.24
C PHE A 147 -12.71 3.00 10.44
N SER A 148 -13.83 3.60 10.06
CA SER A 148 -14.83 2.96 9.21
C SER A 148 -15.37 3.96 8.19
N LEU A 149 -15.93 3.43 7.10
CA LEU A 149 -16.66 4.23 6.14
C LEU A 149 -17.99 4.69 6.74
N LYS A 150 -18.18 6.03 6.80
CA LYS A 150 -19.48 6.62 7.09
C LYS A 150 -20.33 6.69 5.83
N ASP A 151 -19.73 7.11 4.71
CA ASP A 151 -20.40 7.19 3.42
C ASP A 151 -19.37 7.09 2.28
N ILE A 152 -19.83 6.60 1.11
CA ILE A 152 -19.06 6.55 -0.13
C ILE A 152 -20.01 6.63 -1.33
N GLN A 153 -19.62 7.38 -2.35
CA GLN A 153 -20.28 7.38 -3.65
C GLN A 153 -19.27 7.04 -4.74
N ILE A 154 -19.65 6.13 -5.60
CA ILE A 154 -18.85 5.65 -6.72
C ILE A 154 -19.67 5.82 -7.99
N SER A 155 -19.08 6.50 -8.97
CA SER A 155 -19.72 6.74 -10.26
C SER A 155 -19.81 5.46 -11.11
N PRO A 156 -20.65 5.45 -12.16
CA PRO A 156 -20.75 4.31 -13.07
C PRO A 156 -19.45 3.96 -13.82
N ASP A 157 -18.50 4.89 -13.92
CA ASP A 157 -17.17 4.70 -14.49
C ASP A 157 -16.13 4.27 -13.44
N HIS A 158 -16.58 3.69 -12.32
CA HIS A 158 -15.76 3.12 -11.24
C HIS A 158 -14.82 4.13 -10.55
N LYS A 159 -15.26 5.39 -10.37
CA LYS A 159 -14.49 6.39 -9.64
C LYS A 159 -15.17 6.82 -8.36
N ILE A 160 -14.40 6.92 -7.29
CA ILE A 160 -14.91 7.46 -6.02
C ILE A 160 -15.13 8.95 -6.20
N THR A 161 -16.39 9.39 -6.10
CA THR A 161 -16.80 10.79 -6.22
C THR A 161 -16.94 11.49 -4.88
N SER A 162 -17.32 10.76 -3.83
CA SER A 162 -17.30 11.25 -2.46
C SER A 162 -16.94 10.14 -1.48
N LEU A 163 -16.33 10.53 -0.36
CA LEU A 163 -15.88 9.61 0.68
C LEU A 163 -15.91 10.30 2.04
N THR A 164 -16.52 9.66 3.03
CA THR A 164 -16.51 10.12 4.41
C THR A 164 -16.06 8.98 5.33
N ILE A 165 -15.01 9.24 6.12
CA ILE A 165 -14.47 8.30 7.10
C ILE A 165 -14.70 8.82 8.51
N GLN A 166 -15.11 7.94 9.39
CA GLN A 166 -15.33 8.21 10.81
C GLN A 166 -14.45 7.32 11.69
N ASP A 167 -14.19 7.81 12.90
CA ASP A 167 -13.55 7.04 13.95
C ASP A 167 -14.54 6.07 14.63
N ARG A 168 -14.05 5.26 15.59
CA ARG A 168 -14.88 4.31 16.36
C ARG A 168 -15.97 4.98 17.20
N ARG A 169 -15.89 6.31 17.44
CA ARG A 169 -16.89 7.10 18.19
C ARG A 169 -17.93 7.72 17.26
N GLY A 170 -17.77 7.58 15.94
CA GLY A 170 -18.64 8.15 14.93
C GLY A 170 -18.27 9.59 14.51
N ASN A 171 -17.17 10.16 15.03
CA ASN A 171 -16.70 11.47 14.61
C ASN A 171 -16.13 11.40 13.20
N VAL A 172 -16.51 12.36 12.34
CA VAL A 172 -15.95 12.46 10.99
C VAL A 172 -14.52 12.93 11.07
N ARG A 173 -13.62 12.13 10.50
CA ARG A 173 -12.17 12.39 10.52
C ARG A 173 -11.61 12.72 9.13
N TYR A 174 -12.33 12.36 8.06
CA TYR A 174 -11.92 12.64 6.70
C TYR A 174 -13.13 12.76 5.79
N THR A 175 -13.10 13.73 4.88
CA THR A 175 -14.07 13.89 3.80
C THR A 175 -13.35 14.17 2.49
N TYR A 176 -13.85 13.57 1.42
CA TYR A 176 -13.40 13.82 0.05
C TYR A 176 -14.62 14.07 -0.84
N ASN A 177 -14.51 15.01 -1.77
CA ASN A 177 -15.49 15.25 -2.80
C ASN A 177 -14.76 15.66 -4.08
N ALA A 178 -14.90 14.86 -5.15
CA ALA A 178 -14.22 15.06 -6.43
C ALA A 178 -14.60 16.38 -7.12
N GLN A 179 -15.80 16.94 -6.83
CA GLN A 179 -16.28 18.19 -7.42
C GLN A 179 -15.82 19.46 -6.68
N LYS A 180 -15.26 19.28 -5.47
CA LYS A 180 -14.71 20.40 -4.70
C LYS A 180 -13.19 20.25 -4.68
N PRO A 181 -12.42 21.29 -5.12
CA PRO A 181 -10.97 21.24 -4.93
C PRO A 181 -10.72 21.04 -3.43
N GLN A 182 -9.88 20.06 -3.10
CA GLN A 182 -9.46 19.84 -1.72
C GLN A 182 -8.77 21.12 -1.24
N GLN A 183 -9.49 21.94 -0.47
CA GLN A 183 -8.85 22.92 0.39
C GLN A 183 -8.20 22.11 1.51
N TYR A 184 -6.93 21.79 1.33
CA TYR A 184 -6.06 21.41 2.43
C TYR A 184 -6.05 22.61 3.38
N GLN A 185 -6.82 22.54 4.46
CA GLN A 185 -6.64 23.47 5.59
C GLN A 185 -5.53 22.87 6.45
N PRO A 186 -4.30 23.37 6.38
CA PRO A 186 -3.34 23.13 7.44
C PRO A 186 -3.87 23.89 8.65
N GLN A 187 -4.30 23.21 9.70
CA GLN A 187 -4.37 23.84 11.01
C GLN A 187 -2.95 24.33 11.32
N LEU A 188 -2.85 25.64 11.44
CA LEU A 188 -1.65 26.39 11.74
C LEU A 188 -1.01 25.85 13.00
N ILE A 189 -0.01 25.02 12.87
CA ILE A 189 1.08 24.94 13.83
C ILE A 189 1.88 26.23 13.54
N GLN A 190 1.86 27.17 14.49
CA GLN A 190 2.75 28.33 14.44
C GLN A 190 4.19 27.81 14.58
N GLU A 191 4.83 27.60 13.47
CA GLU A 191 6.28 27.51 13.42
C GLU A 191 6.87 28.90 13.26
N ASN A 192 7.41 29.41 14.37
CA ASN A 192 8.43 30.42 14.31
C ASN A 192 9.70 29.79 13.75
N SER A 193 9.93 29.95 12.47
CA SER A 193 11.25 29.79 11.87
C SER A 193 11.35 30.69 10.63
N GLN A 194 12.17 31.72 10.79
CA GLN A 194 12.73 32.45 9.67
C GLN A 194 13.53 31.45 8.83
N ASP A 195 13.07 31.15 7.64
CA ASP A 195 13.90 30.45 6.66
C ASP A 195 13.82 31.16 5.31
N ASN A 196 14.99 31.65 4.90
CA ASN A 196 15.25 32.27 3.62
C ASN A 196 15.18 31.20 2.53
N THR A 197 14.05 31.09 1.83
CA THR A 197 13.98 30.32 0.59
C THR A 197 14.28 31.22 -0.59
N GLU A 198 15.52 31.14 -1.11
CA GLU A 198 15.87 31.63 -2.44
C GLU A 198 15.06 30.84 -3.49
N ARG A 199 14.31 31.57 -4.33
CA ARG A 199 13.63 31.02 -5.49
C ARG A 199 14.65 30.57 -6.53
N PHE A 200 14.69 29.29 -6.85
CA PHE A 200 15.45 28.77 -7.98
C PHE A 200 14.81 29.19 -9.30
N ASP A 201 15.55 29.96 -10.09
CA ASP A 201 15.21 30.35 -11.45
C ASP A 201 15.80 29.33 -12.45
N PHE A 202 14.92 28.59 -13.14
CA PHE A 202 15.30 27.55 -14.10
C PHE A 202 15.75 28.07 -15.48
N SER A 203 15.91 29.37 -15.67
CA SER A 203 16.29 29.96 -16.97
C SER A 203 17.80 30.16 -17.17
N GLN A 204 18.64 29.81 -16.21
CA GLN A 204 20.09 29.97 -16.29
C GLN A 204 20.85 28.66 -16.57
N PRO A 205 21.85 28.64 -17.45
CA PRO A 205 22.63 27.44 -17.72
C PRO A 205 23.49 27.02 -16.53
N ILE A 206 23.44 25.72 -16.20
CA ILE A 206 24.23 25.10 -15.12
C ILE A 206 25.72 25.28 -15.40
N ARG A 207 26.39 26.13 -14.65
CA ARG A 207 27.86 26.16 -14.58
C ARG A 207 28.34 24.99 -13.71
N VAL A 208 29.01 24.03 -14.33
CA VAL A 208 29.69 22.93 -13.63
C VAL A 208 30.85 23.55 -12.84
N ALA A 209 30.68 23.69 -11.54
CA ALA A 209 31.75 24.09 -10.63
C ALA A 209 32.59 22.87 -10.25
N ALA A 210 33.90 23.07 -10.19
CA ALA A 210 34.94 22.10 -9.95
C ALA A 210 34.69 21.19 -8.74
N THR A 211 35.07 19.92 -8.89
CA THR A 211 35.18 18.83 -7.93
C THR A 211 35.39 19.27 -6.48
N ALA A 212 34.27 19.24 -5.71
CA ALA A 212 34.36 19.20 -4.26
C ALA A 212 34.74 17.77 -3.83
N GLN A 213 35.78 17.66 -3.01
CA GLN A 213 36.16 16.38 -2.39
C GLN A 213 34.94 15.76 -1.65
N PRO A 214 34.77 14.44 -1.68
CA PRO A 214 33.65 13.80 -1.01
C PRO A 214 33.73 14.11 0.49
N LYS A 215 32.72 14.78 1.03
CA LYS A 215 32.59 14.96 2.47
C LYS A 215 32.48 13.58 3.10
N ILE A 216 33.42 13.22 3.97
CA ILE A 216 33.40 11.97 4.74
C ILE A 216 32.10 11.95 5.53
N LYS A 217 31.27 10.97 5.23
CA LYS A 217 29.98 10.78 5.87
C LYS A 217 30.21 10.38 7.33
N THR A 218 29.71 11.17 8.27
CA THR A 218 29.96 10.94 9.70
C THR A 218 28.84 10.21 10.41
N ARG A 219 27.62 10.16 9.85
CA ARG A 219 26.44 9.52 10.47
C ARG A 219 25.51 8.95 9.41
N TYR A 220 24.71 7.92 9.80
CA TYR A 220 23.60 7.45 9.01
C TYR A 220 22.38 8.37 9.20
N THR A 221 21.64 8.64 8.11
CA THR A 221 20.23 9.04 8.21
C THR A 221 19.38 7.81 8.51
N ASN A 222 18.14 7.98 9.00
CA ASN A 222 17.24 6.87 9.26
C ASN A 222 17.02 5.98 8.02
N ASP A 223 16.85 6.58 6.83
CA ASP A 223 16.64 5.83 5.58
C ASP A 223 17.87 5.01 5.19
N GLU A 224 19.04 5.57 5.36
CA GLU A 224 20.32 4.90 5.08
C GLU A 224 20.58 3.75 6.07
N PHE A 225 20.21 3.93 7.33
CA PHE A 225 20.29 2.88 8.34
C PHE A 225 19.36 1.71 7.98
N ILE A 226 18.09 2.00 7.65
CA ILE A 226 17.12 0.98 7.23
C ILE A 226 17.61 0.22 6.00
N LYS A 227 18.15 0.97 5.00
CA LYS A 227 18.74 0.37 3.81
C LYS A 227 19.90 -0.56 4.15
N ARG A 228 20.84 -0.09 4.99
CA ARG A 228 22.01 -0.86 5.39
C ARG A 228 21.63 -2.12 6.17
N MET A 229 20.63 -2.04 7.07
CA MET A 229 20.12 -3.19 7.80
C MET A 229 19.43 -4.19 6.87
N SER A 230 18.74 -3.71 5.83
CA SER A 230 18.11 -4.57 4.82
C SER A 230 19.16 -5.32 3.99
N GLU A 231 20.25 -4.65 3.61
CA GLU A 231 21.39 -5.26 2.91
C GLU A 231 22.05 -6.35 3.78
N GLU A 232 22.22 -6.09 5.07
CA GLU A 232 22.80 -7.08 5.98
C GLU A 232 21.88 -8.28 6.18
N LYS A 233 20.57 -8.04 6.32
CA LYS A 233 19.57 -9.11 6.42
C LYS A 233 19.59 -10.06 5.21
N GLN A 234 19.83 -9.55 4.00
CA GLN A 234 19.88 -10.36 2.78
C GLN A 234 21.02 -11.41 2.83
N LYS A 235 22.12 -11.11 3.52
CA LYS A 235 23.26 -12.04 3.64
C LYS A 235 22.94 -13.29 4.48
N TYR A 236 21.94 -13.21 5.36
CA TYR A 236 21.63 -14.23 6.36
C TYR A 236 20.20 -14.79 6.24
N LEU A 237 19.60 -14.75 5.04
CA LEU A 237 18.21 -15.19 4.83
C LEU A 237 17.93 -16.62 5.28
N ASN A 238 18.95 -17.49 5.20
CA ASN A 238 18.86 -18.91 5.58
C ASN A 238 19.41 -19.21 6.98
N ASP A 239 19.84 -18.19 7.73
CA ASP A 239 20.38 -18.36 9.09
C ASP A 239 19.45 -17.67 10.11
N TYR A 240 18.55 -18.45 10.70
CA TYR A 240 17.59 -17.98 11.70
C TYR A 240 18.27 -17.35 12.92
N ASN A 241 19.41 -17.87 13.36
CA ASN A 241 20.13 -17.32 14.53
C ASN A 241 20.73 -15.96 14.20
N ALA A 242 21.36 -15.81 13.04
CA ALA A 242 21.90 -14.54 12.58
C ALA A 242 20.77 -13.50 12.37
N LEU A 243 19.63 -13.89 11.81
CA LEU A 243 18.47 -13.00 11.65
C LEU A 243 17.91 -12.52 12.99
N ASN A 244 17.85 -13.38 14.02
CA ASN A 244 17.44 -12.99 15.36
C ASN A 244 18.44 -12.03 16.02
N LYS A 245 19.74 -12.25 15.83
CA LYS A 245 20.79 -11.34 16.30
C LYS A 245 20.66 -9.97 15.62
N LEU A 246 20.48 -9.94 14.31
CA LEU A 246 20.26 -8.69 13.55
C LEU A 246 19.01 -7.94 14.03
N LYS A 247 17.92 -8.65 14.31
CA LYS A 247 16.70 -8.03 14.86
C LYS A 247 16.97 -7.40 16.23
N ARG A 248 17.62 -8.09 17.14
CA ARG A 248 17.99 -7.57 18.46
C ARG A 248 18.93 -6.36 18.35
N PHE A 249 19.86 -6.40 17.41
CA PHE A 249 20.77 -5.30 17.14
C PHE A 249 20.00 -4.08 16.63
N TYR A 250 19.06 -4.26 15.68
CA TYR A 250 18.19 -3.21 15.19
C TYR A 250 17.36 -2.58 16.32
N ASP A 251 16.67 -3.40 17.13
CA ASP A 251 15.83 -2.93 18.22
C ASP A 251 16.64 -2.15 19.28
N TRP A 252 17.86 -2.60 19.57
CA TRP A 252 18.77 -1.91 20.47
C TRP A 252 19.26 -0.58 19.87
N TRP A 253 19.54 -0.54 18.57
CA TRP A 253 20.09 0.64 17.91
C TRP A 253 19.08 1.79 17.78
N ILE A 254 17.81 1.48 17.51
CA ILE A 254 16.73 2.49 17.46
C ILE A 254 16.21 2.91 18.82
N SER A 255 16.57 2.20 19.91
CA SER A 255 16.13 2.56 21.28
C SER A 255 16.87 3.83 21.76
N PRO A 256 16.29 4.56 22.76
CA PRO A 256 16.89 5.76 23.30
C PRO A 256 18.32 5.53 23.79
N ASP A 257 19.20 6.50 23.57
CA ASP A 257 20.57 6.46 24.10
C ASP A 257 20.59 6.63 25.62
N ALA A 258 21.44 5.89 26.31
CA ALA A 258 21.52 5.96 27.77
C ALA A 258 22.03 7.32 28.28
N LYS A 259 22.75 8.07 27.46
CA LYS A 259 23.32 9.39 27.81
C LYS A 259 22.42 10.55 27.36
N ASP A 260 21.59 10.35 26.35
CA ASP A 260 20.61 11.31 25.85
C ASP A 260 19.32 10.60 25.49
N PRO A 261 18.36 10.46 26.46
CA PRO A 261 17.09 9.77 26.25
C PRO A 261 16.20 10.37 25.16
N ASN A 262 16.47 11.61 24.73
CA ASN A 262 15.72 12.29 23.64
C ASN A 262 16.26 11.94 22.26
N LYS A 263 17.36 11.20 22.16
CA LYS A 263 17.95 10.75 20.92
C LYS A 263 18.03 9.24 20.86
N SER A 264 17.73 8.67 19.71
CA SER A 264 18.06 7.28 19.45
C SER A 264 19.58 7.10 19.32
N ARG A 265 20.09 5.87 19.54
CA ARG A 265 21.53 5.59 19.40
C ARG A 265 22.02 5.85 17.99
N ILE A 266 21.17 5.73 16.98
CA ILE A 266 21.50 6.03 15.58
C ILE A 266 21.84 7.52 15.38
N GLU A 267 21.19 8.42 16.13
CA GLU A 267 21.43 9.86 16.07
C GLU A 267 22.66 10.27 16.91
N ALA A 268 22.97 9.49 17.95
CA ALA A 268 24.07 9.78 18.88
C ALA A 268 25.44 9.23 18.42
N MET A 269 25.47 8.18 17.57
CA MET A 269 26.70 7.50 17.17
C MET A 269 27.12 7.80 15.74
N ASN A 270 28.44 7.67 15.47
CA ASN A 270 28.98 7.86 14.14
C ASN A 270 28.93 6.58 13.29
N TYR A 271 29.15 6.73 11.98
CA TYR A 271 29.13 5.66 10.99
C TYR A 271 30.10 4.50 11.31
N PHE A 272 31.33 4.81 11.74
CA PHE A 272 32.37 3.79 12.03
C PHE A 272 31.98 2.94 13.22
N ASP A 273 31.37 3.53 14.26
CA ASP A 273 30.91 2.78 15.42
C ASP A 273 29.79 1.82 15.07
N PHE A 274 28.92 2.18 14.13
CA PHE A 274 27.85 1.31 13.64
C PHE A 274 28.41 0.06 12.96
N GLU A 275 29.29 0.22 11.95
CA GLU A 275 29.84 -0.87 11.17
C GLU A 275 30.66 -1.85 12.05
N LYS A 276 31.43 -1.32 12.99
CA LYS A 276 32.15 -2.12 13.97
C LYS A 276 31.22 -2.93 14.87
N ARG A 277 30.17 -2.29 15.39
CA ARG A 277 29.25 -2.93 16.33
C ARG A 277 28.38 -3.99 15.69
N ILE A 278 27.92 -3.80 14.46
CA ILE A 278 27.16 -4.85 13.75
C ILE A 278 28.01 -6.09 13.52
N ALA A 279 29.29 -5.93 13.15
CA ALA A 279 30.22 -7.03 12.99
C ALA A 279 30.46 -7.77 14.32
N ASP A 280 30.74 -7.03 15.40
CA ASP A 280 30.94 -7.60 16.75
C ASP A 280 29.67 -8.33 17.28
N TRP A 281 28.49 -7.81 16.94
CA TRP A 281 27.20 -8.39 17.37
C TRP A 281 26.89 -9.71 16.66
N LEU A 282 27.23 -9.79 15.37
CA LEU A 282 27.03 -10.99 14.56
C LEU A 282 28.06 -12.10 14.90
N SER A 283 29.26 -11.72 15.36
CA SER A 283 30.33 -12.66 15.71
C SER A 283 30.12 -13.39 17.06
N LYS A 284 29.29 -12.83 17.94
CA LYS A 284 28.90 -13.41 19.24
C LYS A 284 27.69 -14.34 19.11
#